data_e88d675b18e9a630831c82195c5f7cb0
#
_entry.id   e88d675b18e9a630831c82195c5f7cb0
#
_cell.length_a   1.000
_cell.length_b   1.000
_cell.length_c   1.000
_cell.angle_alpha   90.00
_cell.angle_beta   90.00
_cell.angle_gamma   90.00
#
_symmetry.space_group_name_H-M   'P 1'
#
loop_
_entity.id
_entity.type
_entity.pdbx_description
1 polymer ?
#
loop_
_entity_poly.entity_id
_entity_poly.type
_entity_poly.pdbx_seq_one_letter_code
_entity_poly.pdbx_strand_id
1 'polypeptide(L)'
;MNKRFTRVLATSLAAASLLGTLGACSKGSASSSSEGANEITMWTHNAGNPEELKAIEDVVAAYNSSSDAKAKVKVQAFPQDSYNDSVVSAASAGNLPCIVDIDGPNVPNWAWAEYLQPLNLSTDLTSNLPSTVAKWDGETYAVGYYDVALAMMARASDLKAAGVRVATIEEPWTAAEFQDALTKLKALGKWEHPLDMGTAGTGEWLPYAYSPMLQSFGGDLVNRDGFQSADGVLNGDKAVEWAGWFRGLVDQGFMAQKSGKDSTQDFLNNKSAILYTGSWAADKAKAALGDDLVVMPTVDLGNGPKIGGASWQWGVTSGCENAEAAMDYLSYSLKPENLAAVAKATGTIPATNDAAALIPAFAEGGANRIFMEFSRNYAVMRPETPAYPFIATEFGKAAQDVLAGADPQGALDKAAKAIDANIKSNGGYQK
;
A
#
# COMPACT_ATOMS: atom_id res chain seq x y z
N MET A 1 -9.38 47.70 46.80
CA MET A 1 -10.77 48.12 47.08
C MET A 1 -11.64 46.99 46.52
N ASN A 2 -12.08 46.06 47.38
CA ASN A 2 -13.40 45.95 48.02
C ASN A 2 -14.53 45.79 46.98
N LYS A 3 -15.42 44.81 46.97
CA LYS A 3 -16.07 43.91 47.98
C LYS A 3 -16.77 42.82 47.18
N ARG A 4 -16.74 41.53 47.46
CA ARG A 4 -17.50 40.74 48.44
C ARG A 4 -19.04 40.74 48.27
N PHE A 5 -19.62 39.56 48.27
CA PHE A 5 -20.74 38.93 48.98
C PHE A 5 -21.81 38.42 47.99
N THR A 6 -22.60 37.35 48.18
CA THR A 6 -22.76 36.36 49.24
C THR A 6 -23.73 35.24 48.73
N ARG A 7 -23.64 34.08 49.31
CA ARG A 7 -24.52 32.94 49.24
C ARG A 7 -25.97 33.22 49.59
N VAL A 8 -26.93 32.42 49.07
CA VAL A 8 -28.05 31.88 49.89
C VAL A 8 -28.50 30.54 49.32
N LEU A 9 -28.57 29.57 50.20
CA LEU A 9 -29.31 28.27 50.10
C LEU A 9 -30.80 28.51 50.32
N ALA A 10 -31.66 27.65 49.75
CA ALA A 10 -32.89 27.21 50.41
C ALA A 10 -33.43 25.94 49.73
N THR A 11 -33.58 24.95 50.55
CA THR A 11 -34.23 23.64 50.42
C THR A 11 -35.76 23.76 50.34
N SER A 12 -36.44 22.85 49.67
CA SER A 12 -37.64 22.18 50.21
C SER A 12 -38.08 20.97 49.35
N LEU A 13 -38.32 19.88 50.05
CA LEU A 13 -38.91 18.63 49.59
C LEU A 13 -40.39 18.82 49.23
N ALA A 14 -40.87 18.05 48.24
CA ALA A 14 -42.22 17.49 48.29
C ALA A 14 -42.27 16.22 47.38
N ALA A 15 -42.60 15.12 48.00
CA ALA A 15 -42.88 13.84 47.37
C ALA A 15 -44.32 13.80 46.82
N ALA A 16 -44.46 13.24 45.63
CA ALA A 16 -45.77 12.66 45.22
C ALA A 16 -45.50 11.53 44.20
N SER A 17 -45.86 10.34 44.60
CA SER A 17 -45.93 9.09 43.85
C SER A 17 -47.03 9.13 42.81
N LEU A 18 -46.77 8.64 41.59
CA LEU A 18 -47.78 8.03 40.73
C LEU A 18 -47.14 7.05 39.74
N LEU A 19 -47.61 5.84 39.79
CA LEU A 19 -47.32 4.71 38.88
C LEU A 19 -47.74 5.05 37.45
N GLY A 20 -46.97 4.58 36.49
CA GLY A 20 -47.49 4.43 35.14
C GLY A 20 -46.46 4.27 34.04
N THR A 21 -46.42 3.05 33.51
CA THR A 21 -45.98 2.64 32.19
C THR A 21 -44.46 2.48 31.90
N LEU A 22 -44.08 1.24 31.86
CA LEU A 22 -42.92 0.68 31.19
C LEU A 22 -42.87 1.15 29.71
N GLY A 23 -42.03 2.13 29.42
CA GLY A 23 -41.58 2.46 28.09
C GLY A 23 -40.21 1.82 27.90
N ALA A 24 -40.14 0.76 27.12
CA ALA A 24 -38.93 0.10 26.75
C ALA A 24 -37.96 1.11 26.06
N CYS A 25 -36.86 1.50 26.74
CA CYS A 25 -35.68 2.02 26.07
C CYS A 25 -35.14 0.89 25.21
N SER A 26 -35.44 0.91 23.94
CA SER A 26 -34.70 0.12 22.95
C SER A 26 -33.26 0.56 23.04
N LYS A 27 -32.40 -0.25 23.67
CA LYS A 27 -31.01 -0.31 23.36
C LYS A 27 -30.94 -0.50 21.84
N GLY A 28 -30.42 0.47 21.14
CA GLY A 28 -29.95 0.27 19.79
C GLY A 28 -28.90 -0.83 19.86
N SER A 29 -29.34 -2.06 19.70
CA SER A 29 -28.45 -3.16 19.37
C SER A 29 -27.80 -2.76 18.06
N ALA A 30 -26.51 -2.48 18.09
CA ALA A 30 -25.70 -2.69 16.91
C ALA A 30 -26.02 -4.13 16.51
N SER A 31 -26.77 -4.29 15.44
CA SER A 31 -27.04 -5.59 14.85
C SER A 31 -25.68 -6.13 14.42
N SER A 32 -25.10 -7.06 15.20
CA SER A 32 -24.23 -8.05 14.61
C SER A 32 -25.10 -8.69 13.51
N SER A 33 -24.83 -8.34 12.27
CA SER A 33 -25.38 -9.08 11.14
C SER A 33 -24.74 -10.46 11.22
N SER A 34 -25.44 -11.42 11.84
CA SER A 34 -25.17 -12.82 11.59
C SER A 34 -25.29 -12.98 10.09
N GLU A 35 -24.16 -13.21 9.40
CA GLU A 35 -24.19 -13.57 7.98
C GLU A 35 -25.13 -14.76 7.86
N GLY A 36 -26.16 -14.64 7.03
CA GLY A 36 -27.07 -15.76 6.78
C GLY A 36 -26.25 -16.89 6.14
N ALA A 37 -26.62 -18.14 6.37
CA ALA A 37 -25.91 -19.31 5.83
C ALA A 37 -25.63 -19.27 4.32
N ASN A 38 -26.22 -18.33 3.58
CA ASN A 38 -26.12 -18.15 2.14
C ASN A 38 -25.55 -16.77 1.71
N GLU A 39 -25.00 -15.96 2.62
CA GLU A 39 -24.39 -14.66 2.30
C GLU A 39 -23.09 -14.50 3.09
N ILE A 40 -22.04 -14.00 2.43
CA ILE A 40 -20.75 -13.64 3.04
C ILE A 40 -20.41 -12.21 2.70
N THR A 41 -19.84 -11.47 3.65
CA THR A 41 -19.41 -10.09 3.47
C THR A 41 -17.90 -10.05 3.12
N MET A 42 -17.56 -9.17 2.19
CA MET A 42 -16.22 -8.91 1.70
C MET A 42 -15.91 -7.42 1.87
N TRP A 43 -14.86 -7.10 2.61
CA TRP A 43 -14.41 -5.73 2.81
C TRP A 43 -13.27 -5.37 1.86
N THR A 44 -13.31 -4.17 1.30
CA THR A 44 -12.25 -3.63 0.44
C THR A 44 -11.90 -2.19 0.80
N HIS A 45 -10.65 -1.80 0.55
CA HIS A 45 -10.12 -0.45 0.75
C HIS A 45 -10.56 0.56 -0.32
N ASN A 46 -11.37 0.17 -1.30
CA ASN A 46 -11.54 0.87 -2.58
C ASN A 46 -12.67 1.91 -2.62
N ALA A 47 -13.17 2.43 -1.48
CA ALA A 47 -14.22 3.46 -1.50
C ALA A 47 -13.81 4.75 -2.24
N GLY A 48 -12.52 5.05 -2.33
CA GLY A 48 -11.96 6.20 -3.05
C GLY A 48 -11.45 5.90 -4.46
N ASN A 49 -11.57 4.65 -4.93
CA ASN A 49 -11.09 4.17 -6.23
C ASN A 49 -12.23 3.50 -7.01
N PRO A 50 -13.08 4.30 -7.71
CA PRO A 50 -14.30 3.78 -8.32
C PRO A 50 -14.05 2.77 -9.44
N GLU A 51 -12.94 2.87 -10.17
CA GLU A 51 -12.62 1.95 -11.26
C GLU A 51 -12.29 0.55 -10.71
N GLU A 52 -11.49 0.48 -9.66
CA GLU A 52 -11.14 -0.80 -9.01
C GLU A 52 -12.33 -1.39 -8.28
N LEU A 53 -13.06 -0.58 -7.50
CA LEU A 53 -14.27 -1.03 -6.81
C LEU A 53 -15.26 -1.64 -7.80
N LYS A 54 -15.50 -0.96 -8.92
CA LYS A 54 -16.40 -1.48 -9.96
C LYS A 54 -15.91 -2.81 -10.54
N ALA A 55 -14.62 -2.94 -10.81
CA ALA A 55 -14.06 -4.18 -11.36
C ALA A 55 -14.25 -5.36 -10.38
N ILE A 56 -14.05 -5.12 -9.08
CA ILE A 56 -14.29 -6.10 -8.02
C ILE A 56 -15.78 -6.46 -7.94
N GLU A 57 -16.67 -5.45 -7.94
CA GLU A 57 -18.11 -5.66 -7.91
C GLU A 57 -18.63 -6.42 -9.14
N ASP A 58 -18.05 -6.21 -10.33
CA ASP A 58 -18.39 -6.95 -11.55
C ASP A 58 -18.01 -8.42 -11.43
N VAL A 59 -16.85 -8.77 -10.86
CA VAL A 59 -16.44 -10.16 -10.58
C VAL A 59 -17.39 -10.79 -9.55
N VAL A 60 -17.73 -10.07 -8.48
CA VAL A 60 -18.70 -10.52 -7.48
C VAL A 60 -20.08 -10.75 -8.10
N ALA A 61 -20.55 -9.85 -8.93
CA ALA A 61 -21.85 -9.99 -9.61
C ALA A 61 -21.89 -11.21 -10.55
N ALA A 62 -20.79 -11.46 -11.29
CA ALA A 62 -20.64 -12.62 -12.13
C ALA A 62 -20.68 -13.93 -11.31
N TYR A 63 -19.92 -14.00 -10.20
CA TYR A 63 -19.99 -15.13 -9.28
C TYR A 63 -21.39 -15.32 -8.72
N ASN A 64 -21.99 -14.26 -8.20
CA ASN A 64 -23.33 -14.29 -7.61
C ASN A 64 -24.43 -14.74 -8.59
N SER A 65 -24.20 -14.60 -9.89
CA SER A 65 -25.12 -15.02 -10.96
C SER A 65 -24.88 -16.47 -11.39
N SER A 66 -23.75 -17.07 -11.00
CA SER A 66 -23.42 -18.46 -11.33
C SER A 66 -24.31 -19.43 -10.58
N SER A 67 -24.67 -20.53 -11.26
CA SER A 67 -25.36 -21.67 -10.63
C SER A 67 -24.50 -22.41 -9.60
N ASP A 68 -23.18 -22.25 -9.68
CA ASP A 68 -22.20 -22.96 -8.86
C ASP A 68 -21.82 -22.18 -7.60
N ALA A 69 -22.33 -20.92 -7.45
CA ALA A 69 -22.04 -20.08 -6.29
C ALA A 69 -22.58 -20.71 -4.99
N LYS A 70 -21.69 -20.98 -4.05
CA LYS A 70 -22.03 -21.59 -2.75
C LYS A 70 -22.71 -20.60 -1.80
N ALA A 71 -22.45 -19.31 -1.94
CA ALA A 71 -23.11 -18.23 -1.19
C ALA A 71 -23.13 -16.96 -2.05
N LYS A 72 -23.92 -15.97 -1.64
CA LYS A 72 -23.86 -14.63 -2.23
C LYS A 72 -22.78 -13.82 -1.53
N VAL A 73 -21.93 -13.15 -2.31
CA VAL A 73 -20.90 -12.25 -1.81
C VAL A 73 -21.44 -10.82 -1.84
N LYS A 74 -21.27 -10.09 -0.73
CA LYS A 74 -21.64 -8.68 -0.60
C LYS A 74 -20.41 -7.85 -0.33
N VAL A 75 -20.13 -6.87 -1.19
CA VAL A 75 -18.99 -5.97 -1.05
C VAL A 75 -19.33 -4.80 -0.13
N GLN A 76 -18.41 -4.45 0.77
CA GLN A 76 -18.43 -3.23 1.55
C GLN A 76 -17.10 -2.52 1.41
N ALA A 77 -17.11 -1.28 0.89
CA ALA A 77 -15.92 -0.51 0.63
C ALA A 77 -15.65 0.54 1.73
N PHE A 78 -14.39 0.74 2.05
CA PHE A 78 -13.88 1.71 3.03
C PHE A 78 -12.83 2.62 2.37
N PRO A 79 -12.62 3.84 2.90
CA PRO A 79 -11.48 4.66 2.46
C PRO A 79 -10.15 4.00 2.81
N GLN A 80 -9.21 3.99 1.87
CA GLN A 80 -7.90 3.34 2.03
C GLN A 80 -7.15 3.82 3.28
N ASP A 81 -7.12 5.13 3.54
CA ASP A 81 -6.36 5.72 4.66
C ASP A 81 -6.81 5.24 6.04
N SER A 82 -8.05 4.76 6.18
CA SER A 82 -8.64 4.29 7.46
C SER A 82 -8.99 2.79 7.45
N TYR A 83 -8.67 2.08 6.37
CA TYR A 83 -9.09 0.70 6.19
C TYR A 83 -8.47 -0.24 7.22
N ASN A 84 -7.14 -0.19 7.38
CA ASN A 84 -6.44 -1.06 8.33
C ASN A 84 -6.92 -0.84 9.77
N ASP A 85 -7.16 0.41 10.18
CA ASP A 85 -7.70 0.73 11.51
C ASP A 85 -9.11 0.16 11.69
N SER A 86 -9.92 0.18 10.62
CA SER A 86 -11.28 -0.40 10.63
C SER A 86 -11.24 -1.91 10.82
N VAL A 87 -10.32 -2.61 10.12
CA VAL A 87 -10.13 -4.06 10.27
C VAL A 87 -9.64 -4.42 11.67
N VAL A 88 -8.62 -3.74 12.20
CA VAL A 88 -8.08 -3.99 13.55
C VAL A 88 -9.15 -3.73 14.62
N SER A 89 -9.96 -2.69 14.47
CA SER A 89 -11.07 -2.39 15.36
C SER A 89 -12.13 -3.48 15.33
N ALA A 90 -12.52 -3.96 14.15
CA ALA A 90 -13.48 -5.05 13.99
C ALA A 90 -12.93 -6.37 14.54
N ALA A 91 -11.64 -6.68 14.30
CA ALA A 91 -10.99 -7.85 14.87
C ALA A 91 -11.06 -7.87 16.40
N SER A 92 -10.75 -6.73 17.02
CA SER A 92 -10.80 -6.56 18.48
C SER A 92 -12.22 -6.71 19.04
N ALA A 93 -13.24 -6.43 18.23
CA ALA A 93 -14.65 -6.57 18.59
C ALA A 93 -15.24 -7.95 18.23
N GLY A 94 -14.48 -8.82 17.55
CA GLY A 94 -14.96 -10.11 17.04
C GLY A 94 -15.98 -9.99 15.91
N ASN A 95 -15.91 -8.92 15.11
CA ASN A 95 -16.88 -8.57 14.06
C ASN A 95 -16.23 -8.45 12.67
N LEU A 96 -15.19 -9.23 12.39
CA LEU A 96 -14.60 -9.28 11.05
C LEU A 96 -15.57 -9.88 10.03
N PRO A 97 -15.59 -9.39 8.76
CA PRO A 97 -16.31 -10.04 7.67
C PRO A 97 -15.64 -11.37 7.29
N CYS A 98 -16.25 -12.16 6.41
CA CYS A 98 -15.62 -13.39 5.92
C CYS A 98 -14.37 -13.16 5.09
N ILE A 99 -14.38 -12.15 4.20
CA ILE A 99 -13.24 -11.85 3.33
C ILE A 99 -12.78 -10.42 3.60
N VAL A 100 -11.47 -10.26 3.71
CA VAL A 100 -10.82 -8.96 3.88
C VAL A 100 -9.76 -8.74 2.81
N ASP A 101 -9.68 -7.49 2.37
CA ASP A 101 -8.60 -6.98 1.56
C ASP A 101 -7.38 -6.65 2.47
N ILE A 102 -6.17 -6.95 2.03
CA ILE A 102 -4.97 -6.82 2.86
C ILE A 102 -3.83 -6.31 2.01
N ASP A 103 -3.18 -5.22 2.37
CA ASP A 103 -1.88 -4.93 1.78
C ASP A 103 -0.90 -6.02 2.22
N GLY A 104 -0.33 -6.75 1.26
CA GLY A 104 0.39 -8.01 1.43
C GLY A 104 1.38 -8.08 2.60
N PRO A 105 2.21 -7.06 2.88
CA PRO A 105 3.15 -7.10 4.00
C PRO A 105 2.48 -7.09 5.39
N ASN A 106 1.18 -6.79 5.49
CA ASN A 106 0.42 -6.90 6.74
C ASN A 106 -0.08 -8.34 7.00
N VAL A 107 -0.05 -9.21 6.01
CA VAL A 107 -0.55 -10.60 6.15
C VAL A 107 0.15 -11.37 7.28
N PRO A 108 1.48 -11.34 7.45
CA PRO A 108 2.14 -12.01 8.57
C PRO A 108 1.65 -11.52 9.94
N ASN A 109 1.39 -10.22 10.08
CA ASN A 109 0.86 -9.64 11.33
C ASN A 109 -0.56 -10.15 11.62
N TRP A 110 -1.45 -10.11 10.62
CA TRP A 110 -2.85 -10.52 10.80
C TRP A 110 -2.99 -12.04 10.95
N ALA A 111 -2.11 -12.83 10.33
CA ALA A 111 -2.04 -14.27 10.54
C ALA A 111 -1.51 -14.61 11.96
N TRP A 112 -0.45 -13.93 12.42
CA TRP A 112 0.08 -14.08 13.77
C TRP A 112 -0.92 -13.67 14.86
N ALA A 113 -1.71 -12.62 14.61
CA ALA A 113 -2.77 -12.14 15.49
C ALA A 113 -4.06 -12.98 15.42
N GLU A 114 -4.06 -14.07 14.64
CA GLU A 114 -5.19 -14.98 14.46
C GLU A 114 -6.44 -14.30 13.84
N TYR A 115 -6.26 -13.20 13.10
CA TYR A 115 -7.36 -12.58 12.35
C TYR A 115 -7.71 -13.35 11.08
N LEU A 116 -6.74 -14.06 10.52
CA LEU A 116 -6.86 -14.82 9.28
C LEU A 116 -6.75 -16.32 9.55
N GLN A 117 -7.32 -17.12 8.66
CA GLN A 117 -7.12 -18.56 8.59
C GLN A 117 -6.35 -18.92 7.31
N PRO A 118 -5.60 -20.05 7.30
CA PRO A 118 -4.95 -20.55 6.09
C PRO A 118 -5.97 -20.77 4.97
N LEU A 119 -5.57 -20.44 3.73
CA LEU A 119 -6.38 -20.65 2.54
C LEU A 119 -6.21 -22.07 2.01
N ASN A 120 -7.34 -22.76 1.81
CA ASN A 120 -7.40 -24.04 1.13
C ASN A 120 -8.20 -23.89 -0.17
N LEU A 121 -7.57 -23.27 -1.18
CA LEU A 121 -8.20 -22.98 -2.46
C LEU A 121 -8.19 -24.19 -3.37
N SER A 122 -9.19 -24.32 -4.23
CA SER A 122 -9.21 -25.32 -5.30
C SER A 122 -8.34 -24.93 -6.51
N THR A 123 -7.89 -23.66 -6.56
CA THR A 123 -7.04 -23.11 -7.61
C THR A 123 -5.57 -23.40 -7.31
N ASP A 124 -4.82 -23.86 -8.31
CA ASP A 124 -3.36 -23.96 -8.25
C ASP A 124 -2.73 -22.57 -8.34
N LEU A 125 -1.94 -22.21 -7.33
CA LEU A 125 -1.27 -20.90 -7.21
C LEU A 125 0.15 -20.89 -7.79
N THR A 126 0.63 -21.97 -8.37
CA THR A 126 2.03 -22.08 -8.86
C THR A 126 2.33 -21.15 -10.03
N SER A 127 1.31 -20.71 -10.78
CA SER A 127 1.43 -19.74 -11.86
C SER A 127 1.33 -18.29 -11.44
N ASN A 128 1.00 -18.03 -10.17
CA ASN A 128 0.89 -16.68 -9.64
C ASN A 128 2.27 -16.03 -9.49
N LEU A 129 2.31 -14.70 -9.65
CA LEU A 129 3.49 -13.94 -9.27
C LEU A 129 3.72 -14.12 -7.76
N PRO A 130 4.97 -14.35 -7.31
CA PRO A 130 5.27 -14.56 -5.88
C PRO A 130 4.76 -13.41 -4.98
N SER A 131 4.79 -12.19 -5.48
CA SER A 131 4.29 -10.99 -4.82
C SER A 131 2.78 -10.97 -4.57
N THR A 132 2.02 -11.87 -5.23
CA THR A 132 0.56 -11.97 -5.09
C THR A 132 0.11 -13.16 -4.24
N VAL A 133 1.03 -13.85 -3.57
CA VAL A 133 0.73 -14.98 -2.68
C VAL A 133 1.45 -14.76 -1.36
N ALA A 134 0.72 -14.32 -0.34
CA ALA A 134 1.32 -14.10 0.97
C ALA A 134 1.23 -15.34 1.86
N LYS A 135 2.36 -15.65 2.48
CA LYS A 135 2.53 -16.81 3.35
C LYS A 135 2.97 -16.38 4.74
N TRP A 136 2.58 -17.19 5.72
CA TRP A 136 3.07 -17.11 7.08
C TRP A 136 3.23 -18.53 7.63
N ASP A 137 4.39 -18.83 8.22
CA ASP A 137 4.71 -20.15 8.79
C ASP A 137 4.47 -21.34 7.82
N GLY A 138 4.79 -21.13 6.54
CA GLY A 138 4.65 -22.12 5.48
C GLY A 138 3.26 -22.24 4.84
N GLU A 139 2.22 -21.67 5.46
CA GLU A 139 0.85 -21.70 4.97
C GLU A 139 0.51 -20.41 4.17
N THR A 140 -0.38 -20.55 3.19
CA THR A 140 -0.90 -19.40 2.43
C THR A 140 -2.08 -18.78 3.15
N TYR A 141 -2.05 -17.45 3.38
CA TYR A 141 -3.12 -16.71 4.07
C TYR A 141 -3.83 -15.69 3.18
N ALA A 142 -3.18 -15.25 2.11
CA ALA A 142 -3.82 -14.30 1.19
C ALA A 142 -3.33 -14.48 -0.25
N VAL A 143 -4.18 -14.07 -1.21
CA VAL A 143 -3.92 -14.11 -2.65
C VAL A 143 -4.39 -12.82 -3.30
N GLY A 144 -3.57 -12.27 -4.20
CA GLY A 144 -3.85 -11.01 -4.91
C GLY A 144 -4.33 -11.23 -6.33
N TYR A 145 -5.10 -10.28 -6.83
CA TYR A 145 -5.55 -10.26 -8.22
C TYR A 145 -4.50 -9.67 -9.15
N TYR A 146 -3.63 -8.83 -8.61
CA TYR A 146 -2.63 -8.08 -9.36
C TYR A 146 -1.38 -7.80 -8.50
N ASP A 147 -0.32 -7.42 -9.19
CA ASP A 147 0.85 -6.76 -8.64
C ASP A 147 0.95 -5.33 -9.16
N VAL A 148 1.83 -4.54 -8.61
CA VAL A 148 2.13 -3.17 -9.02
C VAL A 148 3.64 -2.97 -9.07
N ALA A 149 4.10 -2.06 -9.95
CA ALA A 149 5.51 -1.73 -10.07
C ALA A 149 5.70 -0.22 -10.08
N LEU A 150 6.64 0.26 -9.27
CA LEU A 150 7.07 1.66 -9.29
C LEU A 150 7.97 1.91 -10.49
N ALA A 151 7.88 3.11 -11.04
CA ALA A 151 8.66 3.57 -12.18
C ALA A 151 8.89 5.07 -12.11
N MET A 152 9.82 5.56 -12.90
CA MET A 152 9.93 6.98 -13.25
C MET A 152 9.23 7.21 -14.59
N MET A 153 8.34 8.19 -14.65
CA MET A 153 7.66 8.64 -15.86
C MET A 153 8.12 10.03 -16.21
N ALA A 154 8.38 10.30 -17.50
CA ALA A 154 8.81 11.61 -17.97
C ALA A 154 8.26 11.88 -19.37
N ARG A 155 8.39 13.12 -19.84
CA ARG A 155 8.19 13.47 -21.26
C ARG A 155 9.51 13.31 -22.00
N ALA A 156 9.52 12.53 -23.09
CA ALA A 156 10.68 12.36 -23.96
C ALA A 156 11.20 13.71 -24.48
N SER A 157 10.26 14.61 -24.83
CA SER A 157 10.59 15.97 -25.29
C SER A 157 11.35 16.80 -24.25
N ASP A 158 11.01 16.66 -22.95
CA ASP A 158 11.69 17.38 -21.87
C ASP A 158 13.09 16.82 -21.60
N LEU A 159 13.24 15.48 -21.57
CA LEU A 159 14.55 14.84 -21.44
C LEU A 159 15.46 15.24 -22.62
N LYS A 160 14.93 15.23 -23.85
CA LYS A 160 15.67 15.66 -25.03
C LYS A 160 16.08 17.14 -24.95
N ALA A 161 15.17 18.02 -24.52
CA ALA A 161 15.49 19.44 -24.36
C ALA A 161 16.58 19.69 -23.32
N ALA A 162 16.66 18.86 -22.28
CA ALA A 162 17.71 18.90 -21.26
C ALA A 162 19.00 18.19 -21.69
N GLY A 163 19.03 17.49 -22.81
CA GLY A 163 20.17 16.67 -23.22
C GLY A 163 20.40 15.47 -22.30
N VAL A 164 19.32 14.88 -21.81
CA VAL A 164 19.31 13.72 -20.92
C VAL A 164 18.85 12.48 -21.70
N ARG A 165 19.55 11.35 -21.55
CA ARG A 165 19.12 10.08 -22.15
C ARG A 165 17.92 9.50 -21.44
N VAL A 166 17.12 8.73 -22.14
CA VAL A 166 16.10 7.88 -21.52
C VAL A 166 16.80 6.67 -20.88
N ALA A 167 16.48 6.36 -19.61
CA ALA A 167 16.97 5.14 -18.96
C ALA A 167 16.21 3.91 -19.48
N THR A 168 16.88 2.77 -19.58
CA THR A 168 16.30 1.47 -19.96
C THR A 168 16.55 0.43 -18.87
N ILE A 169 15.96 -0.76 -19.00
CA ILE A 169 16.20 -1.87 -18.08
C ILE A 169 17.67 -2.29 -18.10
N GLU A 170 18.27 -2.32 -19.30
CA GLU A 170 19.66 -2.70 -19.50
C GLU A 170 20.64 -1.62 -19.02
N GLU A 171 20.23 -0.35 -19.10
CA GLU A 171 21.01 0.80 -18.75
C GLU A 171 20.21 1.78 -17.88
N PRO A 172 19.90 1.43 -16.62
CA PRO A 172 19.25 2.34 -15.68
C PRO A 172 20.13 3.56 -15.42
N TRP A 173 19.56 4.66 -14.97
CA TRP A 173 20.40 5.77 -14.52
C TRP A 173 21.16 5.38 -13.25
N THR A 174 22.45 5.68 -13.25
CA THR A 174 23.25 5.70 -12.03
C THR A 174 22.87 6.91 -11.15
N ALA A 175 23.28 6.90 -9.88
CA ALA A 175 23.10 8.05 -8.98
C ALA A 175 23.66 9.36 -9.57
N ALA A 176 24.83 9.30 -10.24
CA ALA A 176 25.45 10.46 -10.86
C ALA A 176 24.66 10.97 -12.07
N GLU A 177 24.17 10.08 -12.93
CA GLU A 177 23.32 10.45 -14.08
C GLU A 177 21.99 11.03 -13.64
N PHE A 178 21.37 10.48 -12.59
CA PHE A 178 20.14 11.01 -12.02
C PHE A 178 20.33 12.43 -11.47
N GLN A 179 21.40 12.65 -10.72
CA GLN A 179 21.77 13.98 -10.22
C GLN A 179 22.01 14.99 -11.37
N ASP A 180 22.72 14.59 -12.42
CA ASP A 180 22.95 15.41 -13.62
C ASP A 180 21.64 15.69 -14.36
N ALA A 181 20.79 14.68 -14.52
CA ALA A 181 19.46 14.83 -15.15
C ALA A 181 18.60 15.86 -14.41
N LEU A 182 18.50 15.76 -13.08
CA LEU A 182 17.75 16.72 -12.27
C LEU A 182 18.33 18.14 -12.37
N THR A 183 19.64 18.26 -12.37
CA THR A 183 20.33 19.56 -12.53
C THR A 183 20.01 20.20 -13.88
N LYS A 184 20.11 19.43 -14.97
CA LYS A 184 19.80 19.90 -16.32
C LYS A 184 18.34 20.25 -16.51
N LEU A 185 17.43 19.41 -15.99
CA LEU A 185 15.99 19.69 -16.03
C LEU A 185 15.66 20.97 -15.25
N LYS A 186 16.21 21.13 -14.04
CA LYS A 186 16.02 22.34 -13.25
C LYS A 186 16.52 23.60 -13.98
N ALA A 187 17.65 23.50 -14.71
CA ALA A 187 18.23 24.62 -15.46
C ALA A 187 17.32 25.09 -16.63
N LEU A 188 16.39 24.28 -17.11
CA LEU A 188 15.37 24.72 -18.10
C LEU A 188 14.40 25.74 -17.53
N GLY A 189 14.26 25.85 -16.21
CA GLY A 189 13.37 26.82 -15.55
C GLY A 189 11.88 26.62 -15.84
N LYS A 190 11.47 25.42 -16.28
CA LYS A 190 10.08 25.12 -16.62
C LYS A 190 9.25 24.71 -15.40
N TRP A 191 9.88 24.17 -14.35
CA TRP A 191 9.24 23.61 -13.15
C TRP A 191 9.86 24.23 -11.92
N GLU A 192 9.04 24.35 -10.86
CA GLU A 192 9.55 24.72 -9.55
C GLU A 192 10.46 23.60 -9.01
N HIS A 193 10.02 22.35 -9.19
CA HIS A 193 10.77 21.15 -8.85
C HIS A 193 10.70 20.16 -10.04
N PRO A 194 11.86 19.72 -10.59
CA PRO A 194 11.84 18.79 -11.73
C PRO A 194 11.39 17.38 -11.36
N LEU A 195 11.38 17.00 -10.08
CA LEU A 195 11.03 15.66 -9.59
C LEU A 195 9.83 15.73 -8.64
N ASP A 196 8.88 14.84 -8.82
CA ASP A 196 7.82 14.57 -7.85
C ASP A 196 7.85 13.08 -7.44
N MET A 197 7.98 12.82 -6.14
CA MET A 197 8.01 11.47 -5.55
C MET A 197 6.84 11.24 -4.58
N GLY A 198 5.77 12.04 -4.67
CA GLY A 198 4.61 11.87 -3.81
C GLY A 198 4.88 12.14 -2.32
N THR A 199 5.66 13.17 -1.99
CA THR A 199 6.05 13.47 -0.60
C THR A 199 4.89 13.94 0.29
N ALA A 200 3.71 14.19 -0.27
CA ALA A 200 2.47 14.37 0.50
C ALA A 200 1.82 13.05 0.93
N GLY A 201 2.28 11.91 0.43
CA GLY A 201 1.78 10.58 0.77
C GLY A 201 1.97 10.25 2.25
N THR A 202 1.13 9.35 2.74
CA THR A 202 1.10 8.90 4.14
C THR A 202 0.99 7.37 4.20
N GLY A 203 1.07 6.80 5.40
CA GLY A 203 0.87 5.37 5.62
C GLY A 203 1.85 4.51 4.80
N GLU A 204 1.33 3.50 4.13
CA GLU A 204 2.12 2.53 3.37
C GLU A 204 2.87 3.12 2.16
N TRP A 205 2.48 4.29 1.67
CA TRP A 205 3.26 4.95 0.61
C TRP A 205 4.72 5.17 1.03
N LEU A 206 4.97 5.54 2.28
CA LEU A 206 6.31 5.87 2.75
C LEU A 206 7.27 4.67 2.72
N PRO A 207 6.97 3.50 3.35
CA PRO A 207 7.83 2.34 3.22
C PRO A 207 7.81 1.74 1.81
N TYR A 208 6.66 1.71 1.11
CA TYR A 208 6.54 1.15 -0.23
C TYR A 208 7.38 1.91 -1.27
N ALA A 209 7.35 3.24 -1.24
CA ALA A 209 8.03 4.08 -2.23
C ALA A 209 9.49 4.38 -1.88
N TYR A 210 9.84 4.53 -0.60
CA TYR A 210 11.15 5.04 -0.21
C TYR A 210 12.10 3.99 0.35
N SER A 211 11.61 2.88 0.95
CA SER A 211 12.52 1.82 1.38
C SER A 211 13.27 1.14 0.24
N PRO A 212 12.74 1.02 -1.00
CA PRO A 212 13.53 0.50 -2.11
C PRO A 212 14.75 1.36 -2.44
N MET A 213 14.65 2.67 -2.28
CA MET A 213 15.80 3.55 -2.49
C MET A 213 16.85 3.38 -1.40
N LEU A 214 16.43 3.25 -0.13
CA LEU A 214 17.30 2.84 0.97
C LEU A 214 18.02 1.52 0.65
N GLN A 215 17.28 0.53 0.13
CA GLN A 215 17.85 -0.77 -0.24
C GLN A 215 18.78 -0.70 -1.45
N SER A 216 18.53 0.23 -2.39
CA SER A 216 19.44 0.52 -3.49
C SER A 216 20.75 1.17 -3.01
N PHE A 217 20.78 1.86 -1.88
CA PHE A 217 22.01 2.28 -1.18
C PHE A 217 22.69 1.14 -0.43
N GLY A 218 22.00 0.06 -0.11
CA GLY A 218 22.50 -1.09 0.64
C GLY A 218 22.12 -1.12 2.11
N GLY A 219 21.21 -0.22 2.56
CA GLY A 219 20.51 -0.34 3.85
C GLY A 219 19.26 -1.20 3.75
N ASP A 220 18.51 -1.34 4.83
CA ASP A 220 17.18 -1.96 4.83
C ASP A 220 16.37 -1.48 6.06
N LEU A 221 15.10 -1.87 6.12
CA LEU A 221 14.20 -1.56 7.22
C LEU A 221 14.51 -2.36 8.48
N VAL A 222 14.94 -3.59 8.31
CA VAL A 222 15.25 -4.56 9.36
C VAL A 222 16.16 -5.64 8.78
N ASN A 223 16.95 -6.30 9.61
CA ASN A 223 17.76 -7.44 9.19
C ASN A 223 16.86 -8.55 8.64
N ARG A 224 17.14 -9.01 7.43
CA ARG A 224 16.36 -10.06 6.75
C ARG A 224 16.58 -11.47 7.31
N ASP A 225 17.64 -11.68 8.10
CA ASP A 225 17.85 -12.93 8.78
C ASP A 225 17.01 -12.97 10.06
N GLY A 226 15.81 -13.53 9.95
CA GLY A 226 14.85 -13.68 11.03
C GLY A 226 14.14 -12.41 11.49
N PHE A 227 14.35 -11.25 10.88
CA PHE A 227 13.66 -9.99 11.17
C PHE A 227 13.71 -9.54 12.64
N GLN A 228 14.84 -9.78 13.35
CA GLN A 228 14.93 -9.57 14.80
C GLN A 228 15.53 -8.23 15.22
N SER A 229 16.15 -7.47 14.31
CA SER A 229 16.77 -6.17 14.66
C SER A 229 16.82 -5.24 13.45
N ALA A 230 16.55 -3.96 13.69
CA ALA A 230 16.74 -2.86 12.75
C ALA A 230 18.10 -2.16 12.99
N ASP A 231 18.73 -2.37 14.17
CA ASP A 231 20.01 -1.75 14.50
C ASP A 231 21.14 -2.21 13.57
N GLY A 232 21.95 -1.26 13.12
CA GLY A 232 23.02 -1.47 12.14
C GLY A 232 22.55 -1.62 10.68
N VAL A 233 21.24 -1.74 10.44
CA VAL A 233 20.66 -1.90 9.10
C VAL A 233 19.88 -0.65 8.71
N LEU A 234 18.92 -0.22 9.54
CA LEU A 234 18.13 0.99 9.31
C LEU A 234 18.90 2.26 9.70
N ASN A 235 19.86 2.17 10.61
CA ASN A 235 20.68 3.29 11.11
C ASN A 235 22.18 3.13 10.82
N GLY A 236 22.56 2.13 10.01
CA GLY A 236 23.94 1.97 9.55
C GLY A 236 24.34 2.99 8.49
N ASP A 237 25.64 3.05 8.15
CA ASP A 237 26.23 4.05 7.25
C ASP A 237 25.45 4.21 5.94
N LYS A 238 25.02 3.10 5.32
CA LYS A 238 24.28 3.14 4.05
C LYS A 238 22.88 3.74 4.18
N ALA A 239 22.21 3.53 5.30
CA ALA A 239 20.93 4.15 5.57
C ALA A 239 21.07 5.67 5.82
N VAL A 240 22.14 6.08 6.50
CA VAL A 240 22.44 7.50 6.73
C VAL A 240 22.83 8.19 5.41
N GLU A 241 23.62 7.53 4.54
CA GLU A 241 23.91 8.02 3.17
C GLU A 241 22.60 8.22 2.38
N TRP A 242 21.69 7.24 2.40
CA TRP A 242 20.37 7.37 1.78
C TRP A 242 19.60 8.57 2.33
N ALA A 243 19.50 8.70 3.64
CA ALA A 243 18.73 9.77 4.27
C ALA A 243 19.30 11.16 3.93
N GLY A 244 20.63 11.30 3.90
CA GLY A 244 21.31 12.51 3.45
C GLY A 244 21.05 12.82 1.98
N TRP A 245 21.07 11.83 1.10
CA TRP A 245 20.73 11.97 -0.31
C TRP A 245 19.26 12.37 -0.48
N PHE A 246 18.32 11.71 0.24
CA PHE A 246 16.91 11.97 0.16
C PHE A 246 16.55 13.39 0.59
N ARG A 247 17.14 13.86 1.70
CA ARG A 247 17.05 15.26 2.11
C ARG A 247 17.70 16.21 1.10
N GLY A 248 18.84 15.81 0.53
CA GLY A 248 19.56 16.57 -0.48
C GLY A 248 18.72 16.87 -1.74
N LEU A 249 17.75 16.04 -2.11
CA LEU A 249 16.82 16.33 -3.21
C LEU A 249 15.96 17.57 -2.92
N VAL A 250 15.56 17.75 -1.66
CA VAL A 250 14.81 18.93 -1.22
C VAL A 250 15.73 20.15 -1.13
N ASP A 251 16.87 20.02 -0.48
CA ASP A 251 17.81 21.13 -0.25
C ASP A 251 18.35 21.74 -1.55
N GLN A 252 18.52 20.89 -2.58
CA GLN A 252 18.91 21.31 -3.91
C GLN A 252 17.72 21.82 -4.75
N GLY A 253 16.51 21.78 -4.21
CA GLY A 253 15.29 22.22 -4.90
C GLY A 253 14.92 21.34 -6.10
N PHE A 254 15.31 20.07 -6.09
CA PHE A 254 14.89 19.11 -7.11
C PHE A 254 13.51 18.54 -6.83
N MET A 255 13.13 18.47 -5.57
CA MET A 255 11.88 17.91 -5.08
C MET A 255 11.27 18.81 -4.00
N ALA A 256 9.96 18.93 -3.97
CA ALA A 256 9.25 19.60 -2.89
C ALA A 256 9.36 18.77 -1.59
N GLN A 257 9.54 19.46 -0.45
CA GLN A 257 9.44 18.79 0.86
C GLN A 257 8.07 18.15 1.06
N LYS A 258 7.02 18.77 0.54
CA LYS A 258 5.65 18.24 0.50
C LYS A 258 5.05 18.54 -0.86
N SER A 259 4.79 17.50 -1.65
CA SER A 259 4.19 17.59 -2.98
C SER A 259 2.69 17.96 -2.92
N GLY A 260 2.06 18.10 -4.08
CA GLY A 260 0.61 18.11 -4.20
C GLY A 260 -0.01 16.77 -3.77
N LYS A 261 -1.31 16.77 -3.55
CA LYS A 261 -2.03 15.53 -3.16
C LYS A 261 -2.13 14.50 -4.29
N ASP A 262 -2.19 14.96 -5.52
CA ASP A 262 -2.26 14.11 -6.72
C ASP A 262 -1.04 14.41 -7.61
N SER A 263 0.08 13.72 -7.31
CA SER A 263 1.32 13.86 -8.07
C SER A 263 1.15 13.47 -9.54
N THR A 264 0.27 12.53 -9.87
CA THR A 264 -0.04 12.18 -11.26
C THR A 264 -0.69 13.35 -11.98
N GLN A 265 -1.70 13.98 -11.39
CA GLN A 265 -2.34 15.14 -12.00
C GLN A 265 -1.41 16.35 -12.08
N ASP A 266 -0.56 16.55 -11.06
CA ASP A 266 0.45 17.61 -11.06
C ASP A 266 1.48 17.41 -12.18
N PHE A 267 1.95 16.18 -12.39
CA PHE A 267 2.80 15.83 -13.54
C PHE A 267 2.08 16.10 -14.88
N LEU A 268 0.85 15.65 -15.05
CA LEU A 268 0.08 15.89 -16.27
C LEU A 268 -0.15 17.38 -16.54
N ASN A 269 -0.31 18.17 -15.48
CA ASN A 269 -0.40 19.63 -15.53
C ASN A 269 0.97 20.32 -15.70
N ASN A 270 2.02 19.58 -16.01
CA ASN A 270 3.37 20.08 -16.24
C ASN A 270 3.99 20.79 -15.02
N LYS A 271 3.70 20.32 -13.78
CA LYS A 271 4.32 20.85 -12.56
C LYS A 271 5.65 20.16 -12.21
N SER A 272 5.90 18.96 -12.74
CA SER A 272 7.18 18.26 -12.64
C SER A 272 7.59 17.68 -14.00
N ALA A 273 8.90 17.46 -14.18
CA ALA A 273 9.48 16.83 -15.37
C ALA A 273 9.45 15.30 -15.24
N ILE A 274 9.75 14.81 -14.04
CA ILE A 274 9.80 13.40 -13.67
C ILE A 274 8.78 13.15 -12.57
N LEU A 275 7.98 12.11 -12.75
CA LEU A 275 7.06 11.57 -11.76
C LEU A 275 7.55 10.19 -11.34
N TYR A 276 7.75 9.97 -10.04
CA TYR A 276 7.96 8.66 -9.44
C TYR A 276 6.64 8.14 -8.88
N THR A 277 6.10 7.11 -9.53
CA THR A 277 4.78 6.54 -9.17
C THR A 277 4.66 5.10 -9.65
N GLY A 278 3.52 4.45 -9.43
CA GLY A 278 3.29 3.08 -9.86
C GLY A 278 2.59 2.95 -11.21
N SER A 279 2.52 1.68 -11.67
CA SER A 279 1.90 1.28 -12.93
C SER A 279 0.46 1.77 -13.10
N TRP A 280 -0.29 1.97 -12.02
CA TRP A 280 -1.66 2.50 -12.03
C TRP A 280 -1.81 3.89 -12.66
N ALA A 281 -0.73 4.66 -12.77
CA ALA A 281 -0.75 5.99 -13.40
C ALA A 281 -0.48 5.93 -14.92
N ALA A 282 0.02 4.80 -15.43
CA ALA A 282 0.56 4.70 -16.77
C ALA A 282 -0.48 4.92 -17.88
N ASP A 283 -1.65 4.32 -17.77
CA ASP A 283 -2.71 4.44 -18.77
C ASP A 283 -3.23 5.88 -18.86
N LYS A 284 -3.42 6.55 -17.70
CA LYS A 284 -3.80 7.97 -17.64
C LYS A 284 -2.71 8.87 -18.25
N ALA A 285 -1.44 8.58 -17.94
CA ALA A 285 -0.31 9.33 -18.49
C ALA A 285 -0.18 9.09 -20.01
N LYS A 286 -0.33 7.85 -20.49
CA LYS A 286 -0.29 7.52 -21.92
C LYS A 286 -1.43 8.17 -22.69
N ALA A 287 -2.64 8.18 -22.12
CA ALA A 287 -3.79 8.84 -22.74
C ALA A 287 -3.57 10.36 -22.90
N ALA A 288 -2.89 11.00 -21.95
CA ALA A 288 -2.64 12.44 -21.97
C ALA A 288 -1.42 12.85 -22.83
N LEU A 289 -0.36 12.05 -22.82
CA LEU A 289 0.94 12.40 -23.40
C LEU A 289 1.26 11.66 -24.70
N GLY A 290 0.52 10.61 -25.02
CA GLY A 290 0.74 9.82 -26.24
C GLY A 290 2.17 9.25 -26.28
N ASP A 291 2.84 9.43 -27.42
CA ASP A 291 4.19 8.93 -27.65
C ASP A 291 5.30 9.78 -26.99
N ASP A 292 4.93 10.91 -26.37
CA ASP A 292 5.85 11.70 -25.55
C ASP A 292 6.05 11.12 -24.14
N LEU A 293 5.19 10.20 -23.69
CA LEU A 293 5.42 9.48 -22.43
C LEU A 293 6.55 8.48 -22.58
N VAL A 294 7.53 8.55 -21.67
CA VAL A 294 8.51 7.48 -21.43
C VAL A 294 8.36 6.94 -20.01
N VAL A 295 8.43 5.62 -19.89
CA VAL A 295 8.45 4.88 -18.62
C VAL A 295 9.85 4.31 -18.44
N MET A 296 10.49 4.64 -17.32
CA MET A 296 11.89 4.33 -17.03
C MET A 296 11.98 3.54 -15.72
N PRO A 297 13.02 2.68 -15.58
CA PRO A 297 13.32 2.05 -14.30
C PRO A 297 13.67 3.11 -13.24
N THR A 298 13.59 2.72 -11.97
CA THR A 298 14.13 3.52 -10.86
C THR A 298 15.64 3.62 -10.95
N VAL A 299 16.22 4.58 -10.23
CA VAL A 299 17.66 4.84 -10.26
C VAL A 299 18.45 3.73 -9.54
N ASP A 300 19.61 3.40 -10.08
CA ASP A 300 20.63 2.60 -9.40
C ASP A 300 21.46 3.50 -8.47
N LEU A 301 21.27 3.32 -7.17
CA LEU A 301 21.95 4.08 -6.13
C LEU A 301 23.17 3.32 -5.55
N GLY A 302 23.60 2.24 -6.22
CA GLY A 302 24.82 1.49 -5.92
C GLY A 302 24.63 -0.03 -5.77
N ASN A 303 23.38 -0.50 -5.55
CA ASN A 303 23.04 -1.93 -5.47
C ASN A 303 21.92 -2.31 -6.45
N GLY A 304 21.90 -1.67 -7.60
CA GLY A 304 20.88 -1.83 -8.64
C GLY A 304 19.57 -1.09 -8.33
N PRO A 305 18.75 -0.88 -9.36
CA PRO A 305 17.40 -0.36 -9.20
C PRO A 305 16.58 -1.25 -8.27
N LYS A 306 15.75 -0.65 -7.43
CA LYS A 306 14.83 -1.36 -6.54
C LYS A 306 13.45 -0.71 -6.56
N ILE A 307 12.40 -1.51 -6.41
CA ILE A 307 11.01 -1.06 -6.22
C ILE A 307 10.37 -1.84 -5.09
N GLY A 308 9.32 -1.30 -4.48
CA GLY A 308 8.53 -2.03 -3.48
C GLY A 308 7.78 -3.20 -4.14
N GLY A 309 7.85 -4.36 -3.52
CA GLY A 309 7.09 -5.56 -3.91
C GLY A 309 5.89 -5.80 -3.00
N ALA A 310 4.97 -6.61 -3.47
CA ALA A 310 3.65 -6.95 -2.95
C ALA A 310 2.62 -5.80 -3.09
N SER A 311 1.37 -6.22 -3.23
CA SER A 311 0.22 -5.35 -3.38
C SER A 311 -0.95 -5.88 -2.54
N TRP A 312 -2.16 -5.40 -2.82
CA TRP A 312 -3.37 -5.80 -2.12
C TRP A 312 -3.76 -7.25 -2.44
N GLN A 313 -4.21 -7.97 -1.43
CA GLN A 313 -4.52 -9.39 -1.48
C GLN A 313 -5.76 -9.69 -0.64
N TRP A 314 -6.39 -10.82 -0.89
CA TRP A 314 -7.62 -11.28 -0.25
C TRP A 314 -7.33 -12.42 0.70
N GLY A 315 -7.78 -12.28 1.94
CA GLY A 315 -7.71 -13.31 2.96
C GLY A 315 -9.08 -13.67 3.51
N VAL A 316 -9.21 -14.87 4.06
CA VAL A 316 -10.40 -15.32 4.78
C VAL A 316 -10.14 -15.19 6.28
N THR A 317 -11.08 -14.56 6.98
CA THR A 317 -10.92 -14.31 8.43
C THR A 317 -11.21 -15.58 9.24
N SER A 318 -10.55 -15.68 10.39
CA SER A 318 -10.74 -16.82 11.32
C SER A 318 -12.16 -16.91 11.88
N GLY A 319 -12.90 -15.79 11.94
CA GLY A 319 -14.27 -15.73 12.39
C GLY A 319 -15.32 -16.01 11.30
N CYS A 320 -14.91 -16.32 10.06
CA CYS A 320 -15.86 -16.62 8.99
C CYS A 320 -16.56 -17.95 9.21
N GLU A 321 -17.87 -17.93 9.48
CA GLU A 321 -18.67 -19.14 9.68
C GLU A 321 -18.84 -19.95 8.40
N ASN A 322 -18.76 -19.31 7.21
CA ASN A 322 -18.89 -19.95 5.90
C ASN A 322 -17.60 -19.87 5.08
N ALA A 323 -16.47 -20.31 5.69
CA ALA A 323 -15.13 -20.23 5.09
C ALA A 323 -15.04 -21.01 3.76
N GLU A 324 -15.77 -22.12 3.62
CA GLU A 324 -15.77 -22.90 2.37
C GLU A 324 -16.33 -22.08 1.21
N ALA A 325 -17.41 -21.34 1.41
CA ALA A 325 -17.98 -20.46 0.39
C ALA A 325 -17.07 -19.26 0.09
N ALA A 326 -16.38 -18.71 1.10
CA ALA A 326 -15.40 -17.66 0.91
C ALA A 326 -14.22 -18.13 0.04
N MET A 327 -13.70 -19.33 0.29
CA MET A 327 -12.60 -19.93 -0.50
C MET A 327 -13.05 -20.31 -1.91
N ASP A 328 -14.32 -20.72 -2.08
CA ASP A 328 -14.92 -20.98 -3.39
C ASP A 328 -15.00 -19.70 -4.24
N TYR A 329 -15.47 -18.59 -3.64
CA TYR A 329 -15.45 -17.30 -4.30
C TYR A 329 -14.01 -16.86 -4.66
N LEU A 330 -13.05 -16.97 -3.75
CA LEU A 330 -11.66 -16.61 -4.04
C LEU A 330 -11.10 -17.48 -5.19
N SER A 331 -11.38 -18.79 -5.18
CA SER A 331 -10.98 -19.68 -6.29
C SER A 331 -11.60 -19.25 -7.62
N TYR A 332 -12.87 -18.84 -7.62
CA TYR A 332 -13.54 -18.31 -8.81
C TYR A 332 -12.90 -16.98 -9.28
N SER A 333 -12.61 -16.08 -8.35
CA SER A 333 -12.05 -14.76 -8.67
C SER A 333 -10.64 -14.81 -9.25
N LEU A 334 -9.88 -15.87 -8.97
CA LEU A 334 -8.53 -16.10 -9.50
C LEU A 334 -8.50 -16.71 -10.91
N LYS A 335 -9.63 -16.91 -11.58
CA LYS A 335 -9.64 -17.31 -12.98
C LYS A 335 -8.97 -16.24 -13.85
N PRO A 336 -8.21 -16.64 -14.90
CA PRO A 336 -7.46 -15.70 -15.73
C PRO A 336 -8.30 -14.53 -16.28
N GLU A 337 -9.53 -14.80 -16.70
CA GLU A 337 -10.44 -13.78 -17.22
C GLU A 337 -10.84 -12.71 -16.18
N ASN A 338 -11.02 -13.12 -14.92
CA ASN A 338 -11.35 -12.20 -13.82
C ASN A 338 -10.13 -11.37 -13.41
N LEU A 339 -8.95 -12.00 -13.29
CA LEU A 339 -7.69 -11.31 -13.05
C LEU A 339 -7.40 -10.28 -14.15
N ALA A 340 -7.61 -10.66 -15.41
CA ALA A 340 -7.44 -9.78 -16.55
C ALA A 340 -8.42 -8.59 -16.52
N ALA A 341 -9.68 -8.83 -16.13
CA ALA A 341 -10.70 -7.78 -16.03
C ALA A 341 -10.31 -6.72 -14.98
N VAL A 342 -9.89 -7.15 -13.79
CA VAL A 342 -9.44 -6.25 -12.72
C VAL A 342 -8.18 -5.49 -13.14
N ALA A 343 -7.15 -6.20 -13.61
CA ALA A 343 -5.89 -5.57 -14.01
C ALA A 343 -6.06 -4.56 -15.17
N LYS A 344 -6.95 -4.85 -16.13
CA LYS A 344 -7.27 -3.93 -17.22
C LYS A 344 -7.98 -2.67 -16.73
N ALA A 345 -8.88 -2.80 -15.77
CA ALA A 345 -9.61 -1.65 -15.22
C ALA A 345 -8.71 -0.73 -14.39
N THR A 346 -7.69 -1.28 -13.75
CA THR A 346 -6.82 -0.57 -12.80
C THR A 346 -5.45 -0.19 -13.36
N GLY A 347 -5.07 -0.68 -14.55
CA GLY A 347 -3.72 -0.51 -15.12
C GLY A 347 -2.63 -1.27 -14.33
N THR A 348 -3.01 -2.23 -13.50
CA THR A 348 -2.10 -3.01 -12.66
C THR A 348 -1.58 -4.26 -13.38
N ILE A 349 -0.56 -4.91 -12.83
CA ILE A 349 0.06 -6.11 -13.42
C ILE A 349 -0.79 -7.34 -13.05
N PRO A 350 -1.35 -8.10 -14.00
CA PRO A 350 -2.12 -9.30 -13.69
C PRO A 350 -1.31 -10.32 -12.88
N ALA A 351 -1.94 -10.98 -11.91
CA ALA A 351 -1.27 -11.93 -11.01
C ALA A 351 -0.68 -13.16 -11.71
N THR A 352 -1.14 -13.48 -12.93
CA THR A 352 -0.66 -14.64 -13.70
C THR A 352 -0.30 -14.28 -15.14
N ASN A 353 0.61 -15.06 -15.76
CA ASN A 353 0.94 -14.87 -17.18
C ASN A 353 -0.27 -15.14 -18.09
N ASP A 354 -1.15 -16.08 -17.74
CA ASP A 354 -2.34 -16.40 -18.53
C ASP A 354 -3.31 -15.21 -18.55
N ALA A 355 -3.49 -14.52 -17.42
CA ALA A 355 -4.28 -13.30 -17.36
C ALA A 355 -3.60 -12.16 -18.14
N ALA A 356 -2.27 -12.02 -18.05
CA ALA A 356 -1.52 -11.03 -18.80
C ALA A 356 -1.66 -11.21 -20.32
N ALA A 357 -1.69 -12.45 -20.81
CA ALA A 357 -1.88 -12.74 -22.23
C ALA A 357 -3.24 -12.28 -22.77
N LEU A 358 -4.25 -12.12 -21.92
CA LEU A 358 -5.59 -11.62 -22.29
C LEU A 358 -5.64 -10.07 -22.42
N ILE A 359 -4.57 -9.38 -22.02
CA ILE A 359 -4.51 -7.91 -22.03
C ILE A 359 -3.46 -7.45 -23.04
N PRO A 360 -3.83 -6.84 -24.19
CA PRO A 360 -2.86 -6.44 -25.21
C PRO A 360 -1.71 -5.56 -24.69
N ALA A 361 -1.98 -4.70 -23.70
CA ALA A 361 -0.98 -3.82 -23.11
C ALA A 361 0.11 -4.60 -22.32
N PHE A 362 -0.18 -5.78 -21.79
CA PHE A 362 0.76 -6.65 -21.06
C PHE A 362 1.28 -7.83 -21.88
N ALA A 363 0.72 -8.09 -23.07
CA ALA A 363 1.22 -9.11 -23.99
C ALA A 363 2.64 -8.75 -24.48
N GLU A 364 3.29 -9.68 -25.17
CA GLU A 364 4.61 -9.45 -25.77
C GLU A 364 4.57 -8.24 -26.72
N GLY A 365 5.48 -7.27 -26.51
CA GLY A 365 5.50 -5.98 -27.23
C GLY A 365 4.46 -4.96 -26.76
N GLY A 366 3.63 -5.27 -25.78
CA GLY A 366 2.64 -4.33 -25.22
C GLY A 366 3.28 -3.23 -24.36
N ALA A 367 2.63 -2.06 -24.33
CA ALA A 367 3.16 -0.85 -23.68
C ALA A 367 3.40 -0.99 -22.16
N ASN A 368 2.59 -1.82 -21.47
CA ASN A 368 2.68 -2.02 -20.02
C ASN A 368 3.54 -3.24 -19.65
N ARG A 369 4.06 -3.98 -20.64
CA ARG A 369 4.94 -5.15 -20.40
C ARG A 369 6.15 -4.78 -19.56
N ILE A 370 6.67 -3.57 -19.71
CA ILE A 370 7.83 -3.07 -18.96
C ILE A 370 7.62 -3.12 -17.43
N PHE A 371 6.39 -2.95 -16.94
CA PHE A 371 6.10 -3.02 -15.51
C PHE A 371 6.25 -4.45 -14.97
N MET A 372 5.93 -5.47 -15.77
CA MET A 372 6.19 -6.87 -15.39
C MET A 372 7.70 -7.14 -15.28
N GLU A 373 8.49 -6.55 -16.16
CA GLU A 373 9.96 -6.66 -16.10
C GLU A 373 10.51 -5.93 -14.86
N PHE A 374 9.97 -4.76 -14.51
CA PHE A 374 10.35 -4.07 -13.27
C PHE A 374 10.00 -4.89 -12.04
N SER A 375 8.79 -5.44 -11.96
CA SER A 375 8.39 -6.32 -10.85
C SER A 375 9.32 -7.53 -10.73
N ARG A 376 9.66 -8.20 -11.83
CA ARG A 376 10.52 -9.39 -11.82
C ARG A 376 11.97 -9.09 -11.44
N ASN A 377 12.52 -7.97 -11.94
CA ASN A 377 13.95 -7.68 -11.82
C ASN A 377 14.30 -6.84 -10.59
N TYR A 378 13.38 -6.00 -10.11
CA TYR A 378 13.69 -4.95 -9.15
C TYR A 378 12.87 -5.01 -7.86
N ALA A 379 11.78 -5.78 -7.81
CA ALA A 379 10.94 -5.83 -6.62
C ALA A 379 11.67 -6.39 -5.41
N VAL A 380 11.62 -5.65 -4.32
CA VAL A 380 12.03 -6.10 -2.99
C VAL A 380 10.79 -6.18 -2.12
N MET A 381 10.50 -7.39 -1.63
CA MET A 381 9.37 -7.59 -0.74
C MET A 381 9.58 -6.80 0.54
N ARG A 382 8.55 -6.11 1.00
CA ARG A 382 8.55 -5.50 2.33
C ARG A 382 8.71 -6.59 3.39
N PRO A 383 9.28 -6.31 4.59
CA PRO A 383 9.58 -7.36 5.57
C PRO A 383 8.38 -8.25 5.91
N GLU A 384 8.50 -9.54 5.66
CA GLU A 384 7.45 -10.55 5.92
C GLU A 384 7.49 -11.01 7.38
N THR A 385 7.18 -10.10 8.28
CA THR A 385 7.20 -10.31 9.73
C THR A 385 5.97 -9.70 10.40
N PRO A 386 5.46 -10.27 11.49
CA PRO A 386 4.38 -9.64 12.26
C PRO A 386 4.74 -8.26 12.82
N ALA A 387 6.02 -7.93 12.93
CA ALA A 387 6.49 -6.60 13.31
C ALA A 387 6.28 -5.53 12.22
N TYR A 388 5.97 -5.91 10.97
CA TYR A 388 5.99 -5.00 9.83
C TYR A 388 5.15 -3.73 10.02
N PRO A 389 3.90 -3.74 10.54
CA PRO A 389 3.13 -2.49 10.69
C PRO A 389 3.83 -1.46 11.57
N PHE A 390 4.56 -1.92 12.60
CA PHE A 390 5.34 -1.04 13.47
C PHE A 390 6.61 -0.55 12.76
N ILE A 391 7.31 -1.43 12.04
CA ILE A 391 8.48 -1.08 11.21
C ILE A 391 8.10 0.00 10.18
N ALA A 392 6.99 -0.20 9.47
CA ALA A 392 6.47 0.75 8.47
C ALA A 392 6.19 2.13 9.07
N THR A 393 5.55 2.15 10.25
CA THR A 393 5.21 3.39 10.97
C THR A 393 6.47 4.15 11.39
N GLU A 394 7.44 3.48 12.01
CA GLU A 394 8.66 4.14 12.51
C GLU A 394 9.58 4.59 11.36
N PHE A 395 9.70 3.78 10.30
CA PHE A 395 10.41 4.22 9.09
C PHE A 395 9.73 5.42 8.44
N GLY A 396 8.42 5.40 8.30
CA GLY A 396 7.66 6.51 7.71
C GLY A 396 7.86 7.81 8.47
N LYS A 397 7.86 7.76 9.81
CA LYS A 397 8.17 8.92 10.68
C LYS A 397 9.60 9.41 10.46
N ALA A 398 10.58 8.50 10.44
CA ALA A 398 11.98 8.87 10.22
C ALA A 398 12.20 9.51 8.85
N ALA A 399 11.60 8.97 7.78
CA ALA A 399 11.67 9.54 6.44
C ALA A 399 11.05 10.94 6.37
N GLN A 400 9.90 11.16 7.02
CA GLN A 400 9.25 12.47 7.10
C GLN A 400 10.07 13.47 7.93
N ASP A 401 10.64 13.05 9.05
CA ASP A 401 11.49 13.87 9.90
C ASP A 401 12.75 14.32 9.14
N VAL A 402 13.39 13.41 8.38
CA VAL A 402 14.52 13.70 7.49
C VAL A 402 14.12 14.71 6.42
N LEU A 403 13.00 14.52 5.72
CA LEU A 403 12.50 15.50 4.75
C LEU A 403 12.21 16.85 5.38
N ALA A 404 11.82 16.89 6.65
CA ALA A 404 11.59 18.11 7.40
C ALA A 404 12.90 18.79 7.90
N GLY A 405 14.06 18.15 7.72
CA GLY A 405 15.37 18.69 8.07
C GLY A 405 15.91 18.19 9.40
N ALA A 406 15.37 17.11 9.96
CA ALA A 406 15.99 16.46 11.11
C ALA A 406 17.37 15.85 10.74
N ASP A 407 18.22 15.72 11.76
CA ASP A 407 19.49 15.00 11.61
C ASP A 407 19.24 13.56 11.17
N PRO A 408 19.81 13.11 10.03
CA PRO A 408 19.58 11.78 9.49
C PRO A 408 19.92 10.65 10.47
N GLN A 409 21.08 10.69 11.10
CA GLN A 409 21.50 9.66 12.05
C GLN A 409 20.55 9.58 13.24
N GLY A 410 20.22 10.73 13.84
CA GLY A 410 19.33 10.76 15.00
C GLY A 410 17.91 10.30 14.71
N ALA A 411 17.37 10.61 13.52
CA ALA A 411 16.05 10.13 13.09
C ALA A 411 16.02 8.61 12.91
N LEU A 412 17.05 8.05 12.25
CA LEU A 412 17.16 6.62 11.99
C LEU A 412 17.50 5.82 13.25
N ASP A 413 18.36 6.33 14.16
CA ASP A 413 18.64 5.72 15.45
C ASP A 413 17.39 5.57 16.32
N LYS A 414 16.55 6.63 16.32
CA LYS A 414 15.29 6.61 17.06
C LYS A 414 14.34 5.55 16.51
N ALA A 415 14.22 5.45 15.17
CA ALA A 415 13.37 4.46 14.52
C ALA A 415 13.89 3.02 14.79
N ALA A 416 15.18 2.75 14.57
CA ALA A 416 15.76 1.44 14.79
C ALA A 416 15.59 0.98 16.25
N LYS A 417 15.88 1.86 17.23
CA LYS A 417 15.67 1.56 18.64
C LYS A 417 14.21 1.27 18.99
N ALA A 418 13.26 1.98 18.41
CA ALA A 418 11.84 1.76 18.65
C ALA A 418 11.40 0.40 18.07
N ILE A 419 11.85 0.07 16.86
CA ILE A 419 11.57 -1.21 16.19
C ILE A 419 12.12 -2.38 17.03
N ASP A 420 13.39 -2.32 17.45
CA ASP A 420 14.01 -3.37 18.25
C ASP A 420 13.31 -3.56 19.61
N ALA A 421 12.90 -2.46 20.24
CA ALA A 421 12.12 -2.53 21.48
C ALA A 421 10.74 -3.18 21.25
N ASN A 422 10.07 -2.89 20.15
CA ASN A 422 8.79 -3.51 19.80
C ASN A 422 8.96 -5.02 19.55
N ILE A 423 9.94 -5.43 18.74
CA ILE A 423 10.22 -6.84 18.44
C ILE A 423 10.49 -7.59 19.75
N LYS A 424 11.35 -7.03 20.61
CA LYS A 424 11.69 -7.64 21.92
C LYS A 424 10.47 -7.75 22.84
N SER A 425 9.63 -6.72 22.92
CA SER A 425 8.46 -6.72 23.81
C SER A 425 7.39 -7.73 23.37
N ASN A 426 7.37 -8.11 22.09
CA ASN A 426 6.49 -9.14 21.53
C ASN A 426 7.17 -10.52 21.40
N GLY A 427 8.24 -10.78 22.19
CA GLY A 427 8.90 -12.07 22.20
C GLY A 427 9.58 -12.45 20.86
N GLY A 428 9.97 -11.47 20.05
CA GLY A 428 10.51 -11.67 18.71
C GLY A 428 9.45 -12.10 17.68
N TYR A 429 8.16 -11.99 18.00
CA TYR A 429 7.04 -12.47 17.20
C TYR A 429 7.14 -13.96 16.83
N GLN A 430 7.76 -14.74 17.70
CA GLN A 430 7.79 -16.20 17.56
C GLN A 430 6.45 -16.80 17.98
N LYS A 431 6.06 -17.92 17.34
CA LYS A 431 4.91 -18.72 17.75
C LYS A 431 5.20 -19.54 18.99
#